data_2c70672ce1ef0326a6865f4539d55b46
#
_entry.id   2c70672ce1ef0326a6865f4539d55b46
#
_cell.length_a   1.000
_cell.length_b   1.000
_cell.length_c   1.000
_cell.angle_alpha   90.00
_cell.angle_beta   90.00
_cell.angle_gamma   90.00
#
_symmetry.space_group_name_H-M   'P 1'
#
loop_
_entity.id
_entity.type
_entity.pdbx_description
1 polymer ?
#
loop_
_entity_poly.entity_id
_entity_poly.type
_entity_poly.pdbx_seq_one_letter_code
_entity_poly.pdbx_strand_id
1 'polypeptide(L)'
;MSKRLVAYFSASGVTAKVAENLADAIGADIFEIQPEVPYTKADLNWMDKKSRSTIEMSDSTSRPAIATKRDNMDEYDTIFVGFPIWWYIAPTIINTFLESYNLRGKTIIPFATSGGSDMGKTNEKLASSCPGAKLLHGKVFNAYSSKADLSAWVETLSL
;
A
#
# COMPACT_ATOMS: atom_id res chain seq x y z
N MET A 1 19.69 13.95 5.30
CA MET A 1 19.11 13.42 4.03
C MET A 1 17.84 12.65 4.33
N SER A 2 16.80 12.94 3.59
CA SER A 2 15.55 12.20 3.75
C SER A 2 15.69 10.80 3.18
N LYS A 3 15.23 9.79 3.92
CA LYS A 3 15.15 8.42 3.44
C LYS A 3 13.72 8.12 3.02
N ARG A 4 13.59 7.32 1.99
CA ARG A 4 12.30 6.87 1.45
C ARG A 4 12.17 5.36 1.56
N LEU A 5 10.97 4.92 1.88
CA LEU A 5 10.63 3.50 1.96
C LEU A 5 9.47 3.22 1.00
N VAL A 6 9.54 2.10 0.30
CA VAL A 6 8.41 1.56 -0.46
C VAL A 6 7.93 0.33 0.29
N ALA A 7 6.80 0.45 0.95
CA ALA A 7 6.14 -0.66 1.63
C ALA A 7 4.96 -1.13 0.77
N TYR A 8 4.77 -2.44 0.65
CA TYR A 8 3.71 -2.96 -0.22
C TYR A 8 3.11 -4.26 0.28
N PHE A 9 1.84 -4.44 -0.02
CA PHE A 9 1.14 -5.71 0.09
C PHE A 9 0.76 -6.18 -1.31
N SER A 10 1.10 -7.42 -1.65
CA SER A 10 0.80 -7.98 -2.96
C SER A 10 0.14 -9.34 -2.82
N ALA A 11 -1.01 -9.51 -3.46
CA ALA A 11 -1.74 -10.77 -3.43
C ALA A 11 -1.42 -11.65 -4.64
N SER A 12 -1.21 -11.04 -5.82
CA SER A 12 -1.00 -11.77 -7.07
C SER A 12 0.37 -11.54 -7.71
N GLY A 13 1.22 -10.71 -7.10
CA GLY A 13 2.55 -10.39 -7.63
C GLY A 13 2.61 -9.12 -8.46
N VAL A 14 1.48 -8.56 -8.88
CA VAL A 14 1.46 -7.33 -9.70
C VAL A 14 1.95 -6.13 -8.88
N THR A 15 1.41 -5.96 -7.69
CA THR A 15 1.83 -4.86 -6.82
C THR A 15 3.30 -4.99 -6.44
N ALA A 16 3.77 -6.20 -6.17
CA ALA A 16 5.17 -6.45 -5.85
C ALA A 16 6.10 -5.95 -6.96
N LYS A 17 5.76 -6.24 -8.21
CA LYS A 17 6.57 -5.80 -9.35
C LYS A 17 6.59 -4.28 -9.49
N VAL A 18 5.45 -3.62 -9.34
CA VAL A 18 5.38 -2.15 -9.40
C VAL A 18 6.18 -1.54 -8.24
N ALA A 19 6.07 -2.11 -7.05
CA ALA A 19 6.81 -1.65 -5.88
C ALA A 19 8.33 -1.78 -6.07
N GLU A 20 8.79 -2.90 -6.62
CA GLU A 20 10.22 -3.12 -6.91
C GLU A 20 10.73 -2.10 -7.93
N ASN A 21 9.96 -1.87 -9.00
CA ASN A 21 10.32 -0.89 -10.02
C ASN A 21 10.36 0.53 -9.45
N LEU A 22 9.41 0.87 -8.58
CA LEU A 22 9.37 2.19 -7.94
C LEU A 22 10.59 2.38 -7.03
N ALA A 23 10.87 1.41 -6.16
CA ALA A 23 12.00 1.50 -5.24
C ALA A 23 13.32 1.64 -6.00
N ASP A 24 13.48 0.89 -7.08
CA ASP A 24 14.68 0.94 -7.92
C ASP A 24 14.79 2.29 -8.65
N ALA A 25 13.67 2.81 -9.15
CA ALA A 25 13.65 4.09 -9.88
C ALA A 25 14.05 5.29 -9.01
N ILE A 26 13.72 5.27 -7.73
CA ILE A 26 13.96 6.42 -6.83
C ILE A 26 15.02 6.15 -5.77
N GLY A 27 15.64 4.97 -5.78
CA GLY A 27 16.67 4.61 -4.82
C GLY A 27 16.14 4.46 -3.39
N ALA A 28 14.90 3.97 -3.23
CA ALA A 28 14.28 3.77 -1.93
C ALA A 28 14.52 2.36 -1.41
N ASP A 29 14.45 2.21 -0.09
CA ASP A 29 14.41 0.89 0.53
C ASP A 29 13.03 0.26 0.28
N ILE A 30 12.95 -1.06 0.37
CA ILE A 30 11.70 -1.78 0.10
C ILE A 30 11.35 -2.69 1.27
N PHE A 31 10.06 -2.80 1.57
CA PHE A 31 9.56 -3.64 2.64
C PHE A 31 8.24 -4.29 2.21
N GLU A 32 8.18 -5.62 2.28
CA GLU A 32 6.96 -6.35 2.00
C GLU A 32 6.09 -6.44 3.25
N ILE A 33 4.84 -6.01 3.13
CA ILE A 33 3.83 -6.16 4.19
C ILE A 33 3.27 -7.58 4.06
N GLN A 34 3.81 -8.51 4.85
CA GLN A 34 3.41 -9.90 4.78
C GLN A 34 2.30 -10.18 5.79
N PRO A 35 1.14 -10.69 5.34
CA PRO A 35 0.11 -11.12 6.28
C PRO A 35 0.61 -12.31 7.10
N GLU A 36 0.26 -12.34 8.38
CA GLU A 36 0.62 -13.44 9.27
C GLU A 36 0.06 -14.78 8.73
N VAL A 37 -1.16 -14.73 8.19
CA VAL A 37 -1.74 -15.87 7.47
C VAL A 37 -1.80 -15.49 5.99
N PRO A 38 -0.99 -16.11 5.12
CA PRO A 38 -0.98 -15.78 3.69
C PRO A 38 -2.34 -16.00 3.04
N TYR A 39 -2.65 -15.16 2.05
CA TYR A 39 -3.89 -15.30 1.29
C TYR A 39 -3.76 -16.43 0.28
N THR A 40 -4.72 -17.36 0.29
CA THR A 40 -4.82 -18.41 -0.71
C THR A 40 -5.63 -17.92 -1.91
N LYS A 41 -5.64 -18.70 -2.98
CA LYS A 41 -6.46 -18.39 -4.15
C LYS A 41 -7.96 -18.31 -3.78
N ALA A 42 -8.42 -19.20 -2.90
CA ALA A 42 -9.80 -19.19 -2.41
C ALA A 42 -10.08 -17.94 -1.58
N ASP A 43 -9.12 -17.50 -0.76
CA ASP A 43 -9.25 -16.28 0.05
C ASP A 43 -9.44 -15.04 -0.81
N LEU A 44 -8.90 -15.03 -2.02
CA LEU A 44 -8.94 -13.89 -2.94
C LEU A 44 -10.15 -13.93 -3.88
N ASN A 45 -11.00 -14.91 -3.79
CA ASN A 45 -12.17 -15.02 -4.66
C ASN A 45 -13.23 -13.96 -4.30
N TRP A 46 -13.17 -12.83 -4.98
CA TRP A 46 -14.06 -11.70 -4.72
C TRP A 46 -15.53 -11.98 -5.06
N MET A 47 -15.81 -13.04 -5.83
CA MET A 47 -17.17 -13.44 -6.18
C MET A 47 -17.81 -14.32 -5.09
N ASP A 48 -17.02 -14.84 -4.17
CA ASP A 48 -17.50 -15.65 -3.05
C ASP A 48 -17.71 -14.74 -1.84
N LYS A 49 -18.96 -14.59 -1.42
CA LYS A 49 -19.33 -13.74 -0.29
C LYS A 49 -18.74 -14.22 1.04
N LYS A 50 -18.27 -15.45 1.11
CA LYS A 50 -17.68 -16.07 2.30
C LYS A 50 -16.17 -16.11 2.25
N SER A 51 -15.56 -15.64 1.16
CA SER A 51 -14.10 -15.62 1.07
C SER A 51 -13.50 -14.65 2.08
N ARG A 52 -12.26 -14.90 2.48
CA ARG A 52 -11.55 -14.08 3.45
C ARG A 52 -11.51 -12.61 3.04
N SER A 53 -11.15 -12.33 1.78
CA SER A 53 -11.06 -10.94 1.31
C SER A 53 -12.42 -10.24 1.35
N THR A 54 -13.50 -10.94 0.96
CA THR A 54 -14.85 -10.37 1.01
C THR A 54 -15.25 -10.03 2.44
N ILE A 55 -15.00 -10.96 3.38
CA ILE A 55 -15.32 -10.75 4.79
C ILE A 55 -14.54 -9.56 5.36
N GLU A 56 -13.23 -9.52 5.09
CA GLU A 56 -12.38 -8.43 5.57
C GLU A 56 -12.81 -7.07 5.03
N MET A 57 -13.14 -7.02 3.75
CA MET A 57 -13.52 -5.76 3.12
C MET A 57 -14.94 -5.33 3.45
N SER A 58 -15.78 -6.24 3.94
CA SER A 58 -17.12 -5.92 4.42
C SER A 58 -17.11 -5.29 5.82
N ASP A 59 -15.98 -5.39 6.52
CA ASP A 59 -15.82 -4.86 7.87
C ASP A 59 -14.66 -3.86 7.87
N SER A 60 -14.98 -2.57 7.92
CA SER A 60 -13.98 -1.51 7.91
C SER A 60 -13.08 -1.51 9.15
N THR A 61 -13.45 -2.22 10.21
CA THR A 61 -12.62 -2.38 11.41
C THR A 61 -11.71 -3.60 11.35
N SER A 62 -11.79 -4.39 10.29
CA SER A 62 -10.93 -5.55 10.10
C SER A 62 -9.46 -5.13 10.09
N ARG A 63 -8.61 -5.87 10.82
CA ARG A 63 -7.17 -5.59 10.92
C ARG A 63 -6.39 -6.89 10.82
N PRO A 64 -6.20 -7.42 9.60
CA PRO A 64 -5.39 -8.63 9.43
C PRO A 64 -3.99 -8.42 10.01
N ALA A 65 -3.51 -9.39 10.76
CA ALA A 65 -2.20 -9.30 11.40
C ALA A 65 -1.07 -9.40 10.38
N ILE A 66 0.03 -8.69 10.64
CA ILE A 66 1.22 -8.65 9.79
C ILE A 66 2.32 -9.48 10.45
N ALA A 67 2.98 -10.33 9.65
CA ALA A 67 3.99 -11.27 10.14
C ALA A 67 5.27 -10.60 10.60
N THR A 68 5.67 -9.48 9.97
CA THR A 68 6.95 -8.83 10.23
C THR A 68 6.77 -7.35 10.51
N LYS A 69 7.71 -6.77 11.27
CA LYS A 69 7.76 -5.34 11.53
C LYS A 69 9.08 -4.77 11.04
N ARG A 70 9.06 -3.49 10.65
CA ARG A 70 10.26 -2.75 10.32
C ARG A 70 10.70 -1.93 11.52
N ASP A 71 11.83 -2.28 12.13
CA ASP A 71 12.27 -1.65 13.38
C ASP A 71 12.80 -0.23 13.21
N ASN A 72 13.26 0.11 12.01
CA ASN A 72 13.86 1.42 11.72
C ASN A 72 12.93 2.38 10.99
N MET A 73 11.63 2.27 11.23
CA MET A 73 10.63 3.11 10.54
C MET A 73 10.87 4.61 10.75
N ASP A 74 11.35 5.02 11.91
CA ASP A 74 11.62 6.44 12.22
C ASP A 74 12.77 7.04 11.40
N GLU A 75 13.59 6.23 10.72
CA GLU A 75 14.60 6.74 9.80
C GLU A 75 14.03 7.27 8.48
N TYR A 76 12.74 6.98 8.20
CA TYR A 76 12.11 7.36 6.94
C TYR A 76 11.24 8.59 7.11
N ASP A 77 11.37 9.56 6.21
CA ASP A 77 10.54 10.76 6.15
C ASP A 77 9.36 10.56 5.21
N THR A 78 9.53 9.74 4.20
CA THR A 78 8.55 9.50 3.14
C THR A 78 8.34 7.99 2.98
N ILE A 79 7.08 7.57 3.01
CA ILE A 79 6.72 6.17 2.86
C ILE A 79 5.69 6.05 1.74
N PHE A 80 6.09 5.34 0.69
CA PHE A 80 5.17 4.93 -0.37
C PHE A 80 4.52 3.62 0.07
N VAL A 81 3.20 3.54 -0.01
CA VAL A 81 2.47 2.35 0.42
C VAL A 81 1.69 1.80 -0.77
N GLY A 82 2.04 0.60 -1.20
CA GLY A 82 1.47 -0.04 -2.39
C GLY A 82 0.54 -1.20 -2.06
N PHE A 83 -0.53 -1.35 -2.85
CA PHE A 83 -1.53 -2.40 -2.63
C PHE A 83 -2.40 -2.59 -3.88
N PRO A 84 -3.05 -3.76 -4.02
CA PRO A 84 -4.09 -3.90 -5.04
C PRO A 84 -5.38 -3.22 -4.56
N ILE A 85 -6.16 -2.68 -5.50
CA ILE A 85 -7.48 -2.11 -5.16
C ILE A 85 -8.45 -3.27 -4.95
N TRP A 86 -9.09 -3.31 -3.77
CA TRP A 86 -10.15 -4.24 -3.43
C TRP A 86 -11.41 -3.43 -3.12
N TRP A 87 -12.47 -3.64 -3.91
CA TRP A 87 -13.75 -2.92 -3.75
C TRP A 87 -13.53 -1.39 -3.63
N TYR A 88 -12.72 -0.84 -4.55
CA TYR A 88 -12.47 0.62 -4.70
C TYR A 88 -11.72 1.27 -3.53
N ILE A 89 -11.11 0.49 -2.65
CA ILE A 89 -10.27 0.99 -1.55
C ILE A 89 -9.06 0.07 -1.32
N ALA A 90 -8.18 0.47 -0.40
CA ALA A 90 -7.06 -0.37 -0.01
C ALA A 90 -7.55 -1.56 0.84
N PRO A 91 -6.90 -2.72 0.74
CA PRO A 91 -7.15 -3.82 1.67
C PRO A 91 -6.89 -3.37 3.12
N THR A 92 -7.67 -3.88 4.07
CA THR A 92 -7.58 -3.44 5.46
C THR A 92 -6.25 -3.77 6.14
N ILE A 93 -5.44 -4.68 5.56
CA ILE A 93 -4.08 -4.91 6.05
C ILE A 93 -3.22 -3.64 5.94
N ILE A 94 -3.52 -2.75 5.01
CA ILE A 94 -2.83 -1.47 4.89
C ILE A 94 -3.14 -0.58 6.09
N ASN A 95 -4.38 -0.59 6.57
CA ASN A 95 -4.74 0.10 7.82
C ASN A 95 -3.95 -0.48 8.99
N THR A 96 -3.82 -1.82 9.06
CA THR A 96 -2.99 -2.47 10.07
C THR A 96 -1.55 -1.96 10.02
N PHE A 97 -0.97 -1.89 8.83
CA PHE A 97 0.40 -1.41 8.63
C PHE A 97 0.56 0.02 9.13
N LEU A 98 -0.31 0.92 8.69
CA LEU A 98 -0.22 2.34 9.07
C LEU A 98 -0.40 2.54 10.58
N GLU A 99 -1.28 1.76 11.19
CA GLU A 99 -1.55 1.85 12.64
C GLU A 99 -0.46 1.20 13.49
N SER A 100 0.43 0.43 12.88
CA SER A 100 1.51 -0.27 13.60
C SER A 100 2.70 0.64 13.95
N TYR A 101 2.74 1.86 13.42
CA TYR A 101 3.87 2.77 13.58
C TYR A 101 3.39 4.18 13.92
N ASN A 102 4.25 4.96 14.57
CA ASN A 102 4.02 6.39 14.73
C ASN A 102 4.50 7.12 13.48
N LEU A 103 3.56 7.54 12.65
CA LEU A 103 3.84 8.18 11.37
C LEU A 103 3.71 9.71 11.41
N ARG A 104 3.55 10.29 12.58
CA ARG A 104 3.40 11.73 12.76
C ARG A 104 4.56 12.50 12.13
N GLY A 105 4.25 13.49 11.32
CA GLY A 105 5.25 14.30 10.63
C GLY A 105 5.81 13.69 9.35
N LYS A 106 5.46 12.44 9.03
CA LYS A 106 5.91 11.78 7.81
C LYS A 106 4.95 12.03 6.66
N THR A 107 5.46 11.87 5.44
CA THR A 107 4.65 11.95 4.23
C THR A 107 4.32 10.52 3.77
N ILE A 108 3.03 10.24 3.61
CA ILE A 108 2.53 8.93 3.19
C ILE A 108 1.93 9.07 1.79
N ILE A 109 2.39 8.25 0.85
CA ILE A 109 1.97 8.33 -0.54
C ILE A 109 1.47 6.97 -0.99
N PRO A 110 0.14 6.77 -1.08
CA PRO A 110 -0.39 5.49 -1.56
C PRO A 110 -0.22 5.35 -3.07
N PHE A 111 0.06 4.14 -3.50
CA PHE A 111 -0.03 3.77 -4.90
C PHE A 111 -0.72 2.42 -4.98
N ALA A 112 -1.46 2.20 -6.04
CA ALA A 112 -2.26 1.00 -6.15
C ALA A 112 -2.11 0.35 -7.50
N THR A 113 -2.45 -0.92 -7.59
CA THR A 113 -2.53 -1.65 -8.84
C THR A 113 -3.96 -2.10 -9.06
N SER A 114 -4.42 -2.00 -10.31
CA SER A 114 -5.77 -2.39 -10.68
C SER A 114 -5.84 -2.66 -12.17
N GLY A 115 -6.75 -3.54 -12.56
CA GLY A 115 -7.04 -3.80 -13.96
C GLY A 115 -7.97 -2.76 -14.61
N GLY A 116 -8.55 -1.85 -13.84
CA GLY A 116 -9.49 -0.88 -14.37
C GLY A 116 -10.11 0.08 -13.37
N SER A 117 -9.89 -0.13 -12.08
CA SER A 117 -10.40 0.76 -11.04
C SER A 117 -9.48 1.96 -10.83
N ASP A 118 -10.02 3.06 -10.32
CA ASP A 118 -9.22 4.18 -9.83
C ASP A 118 -8.98 4.06 -8.32
N MET A 119 -8.44 5.10 -7.69
CA MET A 119 -8.17 5.10 -6.24
C MET A 119 -9.46 5.10 -5.41
N GLY A 120 -10.60 5.47 -5.97
CA GLY A 120 -11.86 5.51 -5.25
C GLY A 120 -11.76 6.32 -3.96
N LYS A 121 -12.25 5.75 -2.87
CA LYS A 121 -12.24 6.39 -1.55
C LYS A 121 -11.05 5.97 -0.69
N THR A 122 -9.98 5.48 -1.30
CA THR A 122 -8.82 4.95 -0.59
C THR A 122 -8.26 5.95 0.43
N ASN A 123 -8.01 7.20 0.02
CA ASN A 123 -7.44 8.19 0.93
C ASN A 123 -8.35 8.47 2.13
N GLU A 124 -9.66 8.55 1.91
CA GLU A 124 -10.61 8.76 2.99
C GLU A 124 -10.54 7.64 4.03
N LYS A 125 -10.38 6.40 3.56
CA LYS A 125 -10.35 5.22 4.43
C LYS A 125 -9.01 5.03 5.13
N LEU A 126 -7.93 5.61 4.60
CA LEU A 126 -6.59 5.50 5.21
C LEU A 126 -6.29 6.64 6.19
N ALA A 127 -6.95 7.79 6.05
CA ALA A 127 -6.60 9.00 6.81
C ALA A 127 -6.60 8.80 8.33
N SER A 128 -7.58 8.08 8.87
CA SER A 128 -7.67 7.84 10.31
C SER A 128 -6.61 6.86 10.83
N SER A 129 -5.96 6.12 9.94
CA SER A 129 -4.93 5.13 10.32
C SER A 129 -3.54 5.74 10.43
N CYS A 130 -3.35 6.98 9.99
CA CYS A 130 -2.05 7.67 10.07
C CYS A 130 -2.23 9.12 10.56
N PRO A 131 -2.73 9.31 11.80
CA PRO A 131 -2.96 10.65 12.34
C PRO A 131 -1.66 11.43 12.45
N GLY A 132 -1.69 12.71 12.04
CA GLY A 132 -0.52 13.58 12.10
C GLY A 132 0.44 13.41 10.92
N ALA A 133 0.22 12.45 10.03
CA ALA A 133 0.99 12.29 8.82
C ALA A 133 0.39 13.13 7.69
N LYS A 134 1.24 13.48 6.71
CA LYS A 134 0.78 14.14 5.49
C LYS A 134 0.43 13.05 4.47
N LEU A 135 -0.84 12.79 4.28
CA LEU A 135 -1.32 11.79 3.33
C LEU A 135 -1.58 12.44 1.98
N LEU A 136 -0.78 12.11 0.98
CA LEU A 136 -0.92 12.65 -0.37
C LEU A 136 -1.91 11.81 -1.18
N HIS A 137 -2.38 12.37 -2.29
CA HIS A 137 -3.19 11.62 -3.24
C HIS A 137 -2.32 10.55 -3.91
N GLY A 138 -2.87 9.36 -4.01
CA GLY A 138 -2.20 8.26 -4.66
C GLY A 138 -2.50 8.17 -6.15
N LYS A 139 -1.92 7.16 -6.78
CA LYS A 139 -2.13 6.89 -8.20
C LYS A 139 -2.23 5.38 -8.42
N VAL A 140 -3.04 4.99 -9.39
CA VAL A 140 -3.17 3.59 -9.81
C VAL A 140 -2.23 3.32 -10.98
N PHE A 141 -1.50 2.21 -10.89
CA PHE A 141 -0.60 1.75 -11.94
C PHE A 141 -1.05 0.37 -12.43
N ASN A 142 -0.61 -0.02 -13.61
CA ASN A 142 -0.85 -1.36 -14.13
C ASN A 142 0.47 -2.16 -14.13
N ALA A 143 0.38 -3.44 -14.50
CA ALA A 143 1.53 -4.34 -14.51
C ALA A 143 2.65 -3.92 -15.49
N TYR A 144 2.34 -3.05 -16.42
CA TYR A 144 3.26 -2.60 -17.46
C TYR A 144 3.90 -1.24 -17.18
N SER A 145 3.62 -0.65 -16.02
CA SER A 145 4.21 0.65 -15.64
C SER A 145 5.73 0.52 -15.54
N SER A 146 6.44 1.35 -16.30
CA SER A 146 7.90 1.33 -16.35
C SER A 146 8.52 2.12 -15.20
N LYS A 147 9.82 1.91 -14.97
CA LYS A 147 10.57 2.73 -14.02
C LYS A 147 10.52 4.22 -14.39
N ALA A 148 10.55 4.53 -15.69
CA ALA A 148 10.44 5.90 -16.16
C ALA A 148 9.09 6.52 -15.82
N ASP A 149 8.00 5.76 -15.98
CA ASP A 149 6.66 6.22 -15.61
C ASP A 149 6.56 6.52 -14.11
N LEU A 150 7.11 5.63 -13.31
CA LEU A 150 7.08 5.77 -11.85
C LEU A 150 7.94 6.94 -11.38
N SER A 151 9.12 7.11 -11.95
CA SER A 151 10.01 8.23 -11.64
C SER A 151 9.35 9.56 -12.01
N ALA A 152 8.71 9.65 -13.17
CA ALA A 152 8.00 10.85 -13.60
C ALA A 152 6.86 11.20 -12.64
N TRP A 153 6.12 10.19 -12.17
CA TRP A 153 5.07 10.41 -11.18
C TRP A 153 5.64 10.99 -9.88
N VAL A 154 6.73 10.41 -9.38
CA VAL A 154 7.34 10.90 -8.12
C VAL A 154 7.78 12.36 -8.26
N GLU A 155 8.31 12.75 -9.41
CA GLU A 155 8.70 14.14 -9.66
C GLU A 155 7.52 15.10 -9.54
N THR A 156 6.30 14.66 -9.88
CA THR A 156 5.10 15.51 -9.77
C THR A 156 4.69 15.77 -8.32
N LEU A 157 5.20 14.99 -7.37
CA LEU A 157 4.81 15.07 -5.96
C LEU A 157 5.53 16.18 -5.20
N SER A 158 6.56 16.75 -5.76
CA SER A 158 7.33 17.86 -5.14
C SER A 158 7.86 17.52 -3.76
N LEU A 159 8.45 16.34 -3.63
CA LEU A 159 9.02 15.86 -2.37
C LEU A 159 10.36 16.48 -2.03
#